data_88fe817c68173764025cf0702bedc716
#
_entry.id   88fe817c68173764025cf0702bedc716
#
_cell.length_a   1.000
_cell.length_b   1.000
_cell.length_c   1.000
_cell.angle_alpha   90.00
_cell.angle_beta   90.00
_cell.angle_gamma   90.00
#
_symmetry.space_group_name_H-M   'P 1'
#
loop_
_entity.id
_entity.type
_entity.pdbx_description
1 polymer ?
#
loop_
_entity_poly.entity_id
_entity_poly.type
_entity_poly.pdbx_seq_one_letter_code
_entity_poly.pdbx_strand_id
1 'polypeptide(L)'
;MSAEQLLAIDHGTQSVRALIFDLRGNLLAKSQVPIEAYFSTHPGWAEQDPQVFWNALCRACQALWSMPGVDKSALVGASLTTQRSTIINLDEHGQPLRPAIVWLDQRRTPGLEPVGGLWGFLFKLAGMTGTVAYLQSEAEANWLRAYQKDVWDKTHKYLFLSGYLTYLLTGKFVDSVGSQVGYIPFDYKKQAWCGKSDWKWQAVPVRPETLPELVKPTELLGLISAEASAATGIPEGLPLIAAAADKACEVIGAGCIEPDTACLSFGTTATINTTHKEYLEVIPLIPPYPAAIPGMYSLEIQIYRGYWMVSWFKREFGMNEERLAQERGVKTEDLFDELINSVPAGSLGLMLQPYWSPGLKQPGPEAKGAVIGFGDVHTRPYFYRSMIEGLSYALREGADRTNRRSRQKIETIRVAGGGSASSAAVQLTADIFGLPASRPHVIEASGLGAAMDLAVGLRLHPDFESAVRDMTRVSETFEPNLENHKLYNELYHRVYLKMYKRLRPLYDELAEITGYPALD
;
A
#
# COMPACT_ATOMS: atom_id res chain seq x y z
N MET A 1 32.49 21.00 3.34
CA MET A 1 31.94 19.78 2.74
C MET A 1 30.44 19.93 2.75
N SER A 2 29.75 19.81 1.61
CA SER A 2 28.30 19.77 1.59
C SER A 2 27.82 18.62 2.47
N ALA A 3 26.73 18.83 3.24
CA ALA A 3 26.18 17.78 4.07
C ALA A 3 25.69 16.63 3.17
N GLU A 4 25.95 15.38 3.59
CA GLU A 4 25.52 14.18 2.88
C GLU A 4 24.01 14.18 2.64
N GLN A 5 23.61 13.83 1.42
CA GLN A 5 22.22 13.84 0.96
C GLN A 5 21.80 12.46 0.43
N LEU A 6 20.56 12.10 0.67
CA LEU A 6 19.96 10.82 0.33
C LEU A 6 18.93 11.03 -0.78
N LEU A 7 19.07 10.33 -1.92
CA LEU A 7 18.07 10.30 -2.98
C LEU A 7 17.10 9.15 -2.72
N ALA A 8 15.81 9.45 -2.54
CA ALA A 8 14.76 8.46 -2.50
C ALA A 8 13.81 8.64 -3.70
N ILE A 9 13.51 7.55 -4.40
CA ILE A 9 12.55 7.49 -5.49
C ILE A 9 11.33 6.74 -4.99
N ASP A 10 10.17 7.41 -4.94
CA ASP A 10 8.88 6.82 -4.56
C ASP A 10 8.01 6.68 -5.82
N HIS A 11 7.85 5.46 -6.29
CA HIS A 11 7.06 5.13 -7.46
C HIS A 11 5.68 4.61 -7.06
N GLY A 12 4.77 5.54 -6.76
CA GLY A 12 3.38 5.22 -6.43
C GLY A 12 2.51 4.94 -7.65
N THR A 13 1.22 4.69 -7.42
CA THR A 13 0.24 4.34 -8.47
C THR A 13 -0.11 5.51 -9.38
N GLN A 14 -0.20 6.73 -8.86
CA GLN A 14 -0.67 7.91 -9.59
C GLN A 14 0.43 8.95 -9.86
N SER A 15 1.60 8.76 -9.29
CA SER A 15 2.73 9.67 -9.48
C SER A 15 4.05 9.04 -9.07
N VAL A 16 5.12 9.53 -9.67
CA VAL A 16 6.50 9.24 -9.27
C VAL A 16 7.07 10.48 -8.60
N ARG A 17 7.75 10.28 -7.48
CA ARG A 17 8.43 11.35 -6.74
C ARG A 17 9.92 11.05 -6.68
N ALA A 18 10.74 12.07 -6.94
CA ALA A 18 12.16 12.05 -6.62
C ALA A 18 12.39 13.06 -5.49
N LEU A 19 13.01 12.60 -4.41
CA LEU A 19 13.08 13.27 -3.11
C LEU A 19 14.53 13.29 -2.63
N ILE A 20 14.98 14.43 -2.15
CA ILE A 20 16.27 14.54 -1.48
C ILE A 20 16.03 14.83 0.00
N PHE A 21 16.60 13.97 0.85
CA PHE A 21 16.60 14.14 2.29
C PHE A 21 18.02 14.38 2.83
N ASP A 22 18.10 15.12 3.94
CA ASP A 22 19.30 15.12 4.78
C ASP A 22 19.25 13.97 5.79
N LEU A 23 20.33 13.78 6.55
CA LEU A 23 20.44 12.75 7.60
C LEU A 23 19.54 13.02 8.82
N ARG A 24 18.83 14.13 8.86
CA ARG A 24 17.81 14.44 9.88
C ARG A 24 16.38 14.25 9.35
N GLY A 25 16.24 13.68 8.15
CA GLY A 25 14.95 13.45 7.52
C GLY A 25 14.23 14.72 7.06
N ASN A 26 14.93 15.85 6.94
CA ASN A 26 14.34 17.02 6.33
C ASN A 26 14.28 16.82 4.81
N LEU A 27 13.12 17.09 4.23
CA LEU A 27 12.93 17.09 2.78
C LEU A 27 13.54 18.35 2.21
N LEU A 28 14.68 18.23 1.52
CA LEU A 28 15.43 19.35 0.94
C LEU A 28 14.90 19.74 -0.43
N ALA A 29 14.51 18.75 -1.24
CA ALA A 29 13.95 18.98 -2.56
C ALA A 29 12.99 17.85 -2.93
N LYS A 30 11.96 18.18 -3.69
CA LYS A 30 10.94 17.24 -4.18
C LYS A 30 10.52 17.59 -5.58
N SER A 31 10.60 16.63 -6.49
CA SER A 31 9.86 16.67 -7.75
C SER A 31 8.77 15.61 -7.74
N GLN A 32 7.68 15.88 -8.45
CA GLN A 32 6.57 14.94 -8.59
C GLN A 32 6.04 14.98 -10.02
N VAL A 33 5.98 13.81 -10.65
CA VAL A 33 5.44 13.62 -11.99
C VAL A 33 4.18 12.77 -11.89
N PRO A 34 3.00 13.29 -12.24
CA PRO A 34 1.79 12.48 -12.30
C PRO A 34 1.89 11.47 -13.43
N ILE A 35 1.32 10.30 -13.20
CA ILE A 35 1.15 9.24 -14.21
C ILE A 35 -0.30 8.80 -14.24
N GLU A 36 -0.77 8.41 -15.42
CA GLU A 36 -2.01 7.67 -15.53
C GLU A 36 -1.81 6.29 -14.89
N ALA A 37 -2.66 5.93 -13.92
CA ALA A 37 -2.44 4.73 -13.11
C ALA A 37 -2.50 3.46 -13.96
N TYR A 38 -3.44 3.39 -14.89
CA TYR A 38 -3.65 2.26 -15.81
C TYR A 38 -4.61 2.65 -16.94
N PHE A 39 -4.58 1.87 -18.00
CA PHE A 39 -5.66 1.81 -18.99
C PHE A 39 -6.40 0.47 -18.87
N SER A 40 -7.64 0.42 -19.36
CA SER A 40 -8.47 -0.78 -19.30
C SER A 40 -9.01 -1.11 -20.67
N THR A 41 -8.73 -2.32 -21.15
CA THR A 41 -9.26 -2.84 -22.42
C THR A 41 -10.51 -3.71 -22.22
N HIS A 42 -10.72 -4.19 -20.99
CA HIS A 42 -11.87 -5.00 -20.59
C HIS A 42 -12.29 -4.60 -19.18
N PRO A 43 -13.55 -4.74 -18.79
CA PRO A 43 -14.01 -4.48 -17.42
C PRO A 43 -13.16 -5.25 -16.40
N GLY A 44 -12.69 -4.56 -15.38
CA GLY A 44 -11.84 -5.13 -14.32
C GLY A 44 -10.37 -5.29 -14.66
N TRP A 45 -9.94 -5.07 -15.90
CA TRP A 45 -8.51 -5.11 -16.25
C TRP A 45 -7.85 -3.78 -15.95
N ALA A 46 -6.62 -3.85 -15.45
CA ALA A 46 -5.79 -2.69 -15.20
C ALA A 46 -4.36 -2.96 -15.69
N GLU A 47 -4.01 -2.34 -16.80
CA GLU A 47 -2.71 -2.51 -17.47
C GLU A 47 -2.01 -1.18 -17.66
N GLN A 48 -0.68 -1.19 -17.73
CA GLN A 48 0.11 0.00 -18.05
C GLN A 48 1.33 -0.37 -18.87
N ASP A 49 1.71 0.50 -19.81
CA ASP A 49 2.97 0.34 -20.52
C ASP A 49 4.15 0.50 -19.54
N PRO A 50 5.04 -0.52 -19.40
CA PRO A 50 6.20 -0.43 -18.54
C PRO A 50 7.10 0.78 -18.81
N GLN A 51 7.12 1.28 -20.04
CA GLN A 51 7.88 2.46 -20.41
C GLN A 51 7.34 3.74 -19.74
N VAL A 52 6.04 3.80 -19.43
CA VAL A 52 5.43 4.93 -18.68
C VAL A 52 6.08 5.07 -17.32
N PHE A 53 6.32 3.95 -16.61
CA PHE A 53 6.95 3.95 -15.29
C PHE A 53 8.39 4.47 -15.35
N TRP A 54 9.17 3.97 -16.31
CA TRP A 54 10.55 4.42 -16.50
C TRP A 54 10.65 5.90 -16.90
N ASN A 55 9.85 6.30 -17.88
CA ASN A 55 9.85 7.69 -18.37
C ASN A 55 9.44 8.68 -17.27
N ALA A 56 8.48 8.28 -16.41
CA ALA A 56 8.06 9.12 -15.29
C ALA A 56 9.17 9.25 -14.23
N LEU A 57 9.89 8.16 -13.95
CA LEU A 57 11.06 8.18 -13.06
C LEU A 57 12.14 9.11 -13.62
N CYS A 58 12.50 8.95 -14.90
CA CYS A 58 13.49 9.82 -15.55
C CYS A 58 13.08 11.31 -15.45
N ARG A 59 11.82 11.62 -15.80
CA ARG A 59 11.31 13.00 -15.72
C ARG A 59 11.32 13.56 -14.30
N ALA A 60 10.97 12.72 -13.30
CA ALA A 60 11.00 13.14 -11.90
C ALA A 60 12.44 13.48 -11.47
N CYS A 61 13.41 12.64 -11.80
CA CYS A 61 14.81 12.92 -11.50
C CYS A 61 15.31 14.18 -12.25
N GLN A 62 15.05 14.28 -13.56
CA GLN A 62 15.46 15.44 -14.34
C GLN A 62 14.87 16.76 -13.82
N ALA A 63 13.59 16.75 -13.44
CA ALA A 63 12.93 17.91 -12.85
C ALA A 63 13.55 18.29 -11.49
N LEU A 64 13.93 17.29 -10.69
CA LEU A 64 14.60 17.51 -9.40
C LEU A 64 15.93 18.26 -9.57
N TRP A 65 16.73 17.86 -10.57
CA TRP A 65 18.03 18.50 -10.84
C TRP A 65 17.93 19.92 -11.32
N SER A 66 16.78 20.34 -11.83
CA SER A 66 16.55 21.70 -12.28
C SER A 66 16.15 22.65 -11.15
N MET A 67 15.98 22.15 -9.92
CA MET A 67 15.57 22.95 -8.77
C MET A 67 16.74 23.74 -8.16
N PRO A 68 16.52 24.97 -7.72
CA PRO A 68 17.55 25.75 -7.04
C PRO A 68 18.07 25.06 -5.77
N GLY A 69 19.38 25.04 -5.60
CA GLY A 69 20.02 24.50 -4.39
C GLY A 69 20.22 22.98 -4.38
N VAL A 70 19.81 22.27 -5.43
CA VAL A 70 20.08 20.83 -5.55
C VAL A 70 21.51 20.62 -6.04
N ASP A 71 22.30 19.89 -5.23
CA ASP A 71 23.70 19.54 -5.53
C ASP A 71 23.87 18.02 -5.63
N LYS A 72 24.02 17.52 -6.84
CA LYS A 72 24.23 16.09 -7.10
C LYS A 72 25.51 15.53 -6.46
N SER A 73 26.54 16.39 -6.25
CA SER A 73 27.81 15.95 -5.65
C SER A 73 27.71 15.65 -4.16
N ALA A 74 26.61 16.10 -3.52
CA ALA A 74 26.30 15.80 -2.13
C ALA A 74 25.58 14.43 -1.95
N LEU A 75 25.12 13.82 -3.04
CA LEU A 75 24.44 12.54 -2.98
C LEU A 75 25.42 11.41 -2.63
N VAL A 76 25.08 10.64 -1.60
CA VAL A 76 25.88 9.48 -1.16
C VAL A 76 25.31 8.14 -1.62
N GLY A 77 24.05 8.12 -2.04
CA GLY A 77 23.37 6.95 -2.54
C GLY A 77 21.94 7.24 -2.97
N ALA A 78 21.30 6.23 -3.54
CA ALA A 78 19.90 6.23 -3.94
C ALA A 78 19.17 5.02 -3.37
N SER A 79 17.85 5.14 -3.18
CA SER A 79 16.94 4.05 -2.86
C SER A 79 15.65 4.19 -3.67
N LEU A 80 14.99 3.05 -3.89
CA LEU A 80 13.75 2.96 -4.66
C LEU A 80 12.69 2.23 -3.85
N THR A 81 11.52 2.85 -3.69
CA THR A 81 10.31 2.19 -3.21
C THR A 81 9.23 2.27 -4.27
N THR A 82 8.40 1.23 -4.38
CA THR A 82 7.38 1.14 -5.43
C THR A 82 6.07 0.61 -4.90
N GLN A 83 4.98 0.87 -5.65
CA GLN A 83 3.72 0.14 -5.51
C GLN A 83 3.96 -1.37 -5.64
N ARG A 84 3.15 -2.17 -4.95
CA ARG A 84 3.25 -3.64 -4.88
C ARG A 84 2.52 -4.32 -6.04
N SER A 85 2.81 -5.62 -6.26
CA SER A 85 2.00 -6.51 -7.13
C SER A 85 1.77 -5.98 -8.55
N THR A 86 2.70 -5.24 -9.12
CA THR A 86 2.68 -4.84 -10.54
C THR A 86 3.66 -5.71 -11.29
N ILE A 87 3.15 -6.57 -12.19
CA ILE A 87 3.90 -7.63 -12.87
C ILE A 87 4.36 -7.18 -14.24
N ILE A 88 5.63 -7.44 -14.56
CA ILE A 88 6.26 -7.16 -15.84
C ILE A 88 6.98 -8.41 -16.35
N ASN A 89 6.68 -8.80 -17.59
CA ASN A 89 7.31 -9.91 -18.28
C ASN A 89 8.34 -9.38 -19.28
N LEU A 90 9.60 -9.80 -19.16
CA LEU A 90 10.68 -9.40 -20.05
C LEU A 90 11.15 -10.59 -20.91
N ASP A 91 11.59 -10.28 -22.13
CA ASP A 91 12.28 -11.22 -23.00
C ASP A 91 13.77 -11.38 -22.60
N GLU A 92 14.54 -12.15 -23.38
CA GLU A 92 15.97 -12.37 -23.18
C GLU A 92 16.84 -11.11 -23.36
N HIS A 93 16.30 -10.08 -24.02
CA HIS A 93 16.95 -8.79 -24.23
C HIS A 93 16.54 -7.74 -23.17
N GLY A 94 15.72 -8.13 -22.19
CA GLY A 94 15.22 -7.24 -21.13
C GLY A 94 14.10 -6.30 -21.61
N GLN A 95 13.46 -6.60 -22.76
CA GLN A 95 12.36 -5.80 -23.28
C GLN A 95 11.01 -6.33 -22.79
N PRO A 96 10.07 -5.44 -22.41
CA PRO A 96 8.73 -5.86 -22.03
C PRO A 96 7.99 -6.58 -23.17
N LEU A 97 7.46 -7.76 -22.90
CA LEU A 97 6.71 -8.57 -23.86
C LEU A 97 5.25 -8.12 -23.98
N ARG A 98 4.75 -7.39 -23.02
CA ARG A 98 3.37 -6.90 -22.94
C ARG A 98 3.24 -5.74 -21.94
N PRO A 99 2.09 -5.03 -21.92
CA PRO A 99 1.79 -4.12 -20.83
C PRO A 99 1.86 -4.81 -19.45
N ALA A 100 2.33 -4.10 -18.43
CA ALA A 100 2.34 -4.58 -17.05
C ALA A 100 0.91 -4.83 -16.57
N ILE A 101 0.71 -5.87 -15.76
CA ILE A 101 -0.53 -6.06 -14.99
C ILE A 101 -0.36 -5.30 -13.67
N VAL A 102 -1.17 -4.27 -13.47
CA VAL A 102 -1.09 -3.40 -12.28
C VAL A 102 -1.87 -4.02 -11.13
N TRP A 103 -1.48 -3.78 -9.90
CA TRP A 103 -2.10 -4.31 -8.68
C TRP A 103 -3.63 -4.06 -8.53
N LEU A 104 -4.18 -3.13 -9.32
CA LEU A 104 -5.62 -2.83 -9.39
C LEU A 104 -6.41 -3.78 -10.29
N ASP A 105 -5.72 -4.64 -11.02
CA ASP A 105 -6.31 -5.63 -11.92
C ASP A 105 -7.16 -6.65 -11.14
N GLN A 106 -8.31 -7.02 -11.70
CA GLN A 106 -9.26 -7.94 -11.09
C GLN A 106 -9.48 -9.20 -11.92
N ARG A 107 -8.64 -9.43 -12.95
CA ARG A 107 -8.75 -10.63 -13.77
C ARG A 107 -8.41 -11.88 -12.96
N ARG A 108 -9.11 -12.96 -13.26
CA ARG A 108 -8.93 -14.26 -12.63
C ARG A 108 -8.84 -15.38 -13.65
N THR A 109 -8.30 -16.49 -13.23
CA THR A 109 -8.25 -17.71 -14.03
C THR A 109 -9.12 -18.76 -13.37
N PRO A 110 -10.38 -18.95 -13.82
CA PRO A 110 -11.25 -19.99 -13.29
C PRO A 110 -10.83 -21.40 -13.76
N GLY A 111 -11.32 -22.43 -13.07
CA GLY A 111 -11.20 -23.82 -13.54
C GLY A 111 -9.80 -24.41 -13.53
N LEU A 112 -8.87 -23.83 -12.74
CA LEU A 112 -7.53 -24.38 -12.59
C LEU A 112 -7.54 -25.72 -11.85
N GLU A 113 -6.65 -26.62 -12.27
CA GLU A 113 -6.43 -27.88 -11.56
C GLU A 113 -5.97 -27.59 -10.11
N PRO A 114 -6.66 -28.18 -9.10
CA PRO A 114 -6.26 -28.01 -7.72
C PRO A 114 -4.82 -28.50 -7.47
N VAL A 115 -4.14 -27.91 -6.49
CA VAL A 115 -2.84 -28.42 -6.02
C VAL A 115 -2.96 -29.90 -5.67
N GLY A 116 -2.13 -30.75 -6.30
CA GLY A 116 -2.17 -32.19 -6.21
C GLY A 116 -1.23 -32.78 -5.15
N GLY A 117 -1.13 -34.13 -5.17
CA GLY A 117 -0.20 -34.89 -4.32
C GLY A 117 -0.47 -34.76 -2.81
N LEU A 118 0.59 -34.79 -2.01
CA LEU A 118 0.51 -34.70 -0.56
C LEU A 118 -0.12 -33.39 -0.09
N TRP A 119 0.22 -32.27 -0.72
CA TRP A 119 -0.31 -30.95 -0.38
C TRP A 119 -1.80 -30.86 -0.65
N GLY A 120 -2.29 -31.36 -1.79
CA GLY A 120 -3.72 -31.40 -2.09
C GLY A 120 -4.52 -32.22 -1.09
N PHE A 121 -3.97 -33.37 -0.65
CA PHE A 121 -4.58 -34.18 0.41
C PHE A 121 -4.66 -33.41 1.74
N LEU A 122 -3.56 -32.75 2.16
CA LEU A 122 -3.52 -31.94 3.38
C LEU A 122 -4.50 -30.77 3.33
N PHE A 123 -4.61 -30.07 2.20
CA PHE A 123 -5.57 -28.96 2.02
C PHE A 123 -7.02 -29.43 2.09
N LYS A 124 -7.32 -30.60 1.53
CA LYS A 124 -8.65 -31.20 1.63
C LYS A 124 -9.00 -31.55 3.08
N LEU A 125 -8.06 -32.15 3.81
CA LEU A 125 -8.24 -32.49 5.23
C LEU A 125 -8.44 -31.25 6.10
N ALA A 126 -7.72 -30.16 5.79
CA ALA A 126 -7.80 -28.88 6.50
C ALA A 126 -8.98 -28.00 6.06
N GLY A 127 -9.78 -28.41 5.07
CA GLY A 127 -10.87 -27.59 4.51
C GLY A 127 -10.39 -26.34 3.77
N MET A 128 -9.17 -26.35 3.25
CA MET A 128 -8.50 -25.18 2.66
C MET A 128 -8.52 -25.16 1.12
N THR A 129 -9.06 -26.20 0.48
CA THR A 129 -9.04 -26.34 -0.98
C THR A 129 -9.60 -25.11 -1.70
N GLY A 130 -10.74 -24.56 -1.24
CA GLY A 130 -11.34 -23.37 -1.82
C GLY A 130 -10.46 -22.11 -1.68
N THR A 131 -9.79 -21.96 -0.53
CA THR A 131 -8.86 -20.81 -0.33
C THR A 131 -7.64 -20.91 -1.24
N VAL A 132 -7.09 -22.13 -1.41
CA VAL A 132 -5.95 -22.35 -2.32
C VAL A 132 -6.38 -22.14 -3.77
N ALA A 133 -7.55 -22.62 -4.18
CA ALA A 133 -8.10 -22.40 -5.52
C ALA A 133 -8.32 -20.90 -5.80
N TYR A 134 -8.81 -20.15 -4.81
CA TYR A 134 -8.92 -18.70 -4.92
C TYR A 134 -7.54 -18.05 -5.15
N LEU A 135 -6.52 -18.38 -4.33
CA LEU A 135 -5.16 -17.85 -4.50
C LEU A 135 -4.56 -18.21 -5.88
N GLN A 136 -4.86 -19.43 -6.38
CA GLN A 136 -4.46 -19.82 -7.74
C GLN A 136 -5.15 -18.95 -8.80
N SER A 137 -6.44 -18.67 -8.65
CA SER A 137 -7.20 -17.87 -9.63
C SER A 137 -6.74 -16.43 -9.71
N GLU A 138 -6.29 -15.85 -8.60
CA GLU A 138 -5.79 -14.47 -8.51
C GLU A 138 -4.37 -14.32 -9.09
N ALA A 139 -3.59 -15.41 -9.18
CA ALA A 139 -2.20 -15.32 -9.61
C ALA A 139 -2.10 -14.98 -11.11
N GLU A 140 -1.52 -13.85 -11.44
CA GLU A 140 -1.34 -13.33 -12.81
C GLU A 140 -0.55 -14.31 -13.69
N ALA A 141 0.37 -15.07 -13.10
CA ALA A 141 1.12 -16.12 -13.79
C ALA A 141 0.22 -17.21 -14.38
N ASN A 142 -0.84 -17.59 -13.67
CA ASN A 142 -1.82 -18.56 -14.15
C ASN A 142 -2.62 -18.00 -15.34
N TRP A 143 -3.02 -16.73 -15.24
CA TRP A 143 -3.73 -16.06 -16.33
C TRP A 143 -2.86 -15.96 -17.59
N LEU A 144 -1.61 -15.53 -17.44
CA LEU A 144 -0.65 -15.44 -18.56
C LEU A 144 -0.45 -16.81 -19.22
N ARG A 145 -0.26 -17.85 -18.42
CA ARG A 145 -0.10 -19.22 -18.91
C ARG A 145 -1.33 -19.73 -19.67
N ALA A 146 -2.54 -19.37 -19.19
CA ALA A 146 -3.79 -19.84 -19.79
C ALA A 146 -4.17 -19.06 -21.05
N TYR A 147 -4.00 -17.74 -21.05
CA TYR A 147 -4.54 -16.87 -22.09
C TYR A 147 -3.51 -16.17 -22.97
N GLN A 148 -2.24 -16.10 -22.54
CA GLN A 148 -1.14 -15.50 -23.29
C GLN A 148 0.09 -16.40 -23.32
N LYS A 149 -0.11 -17.63 -23.79
CA LYS A 149 0.92 -18.67 -23.82
C LYS A 149 2.20 -18.23 -24.53
N ASP A 150 2.10 -17.49 -25.63
CA ASP A 150 3.27 -16.99 -26.37
C ASP A 150 4.11 -16.02 -25.53
N VAL A 151 3.48 -15.16 -24.76
CA VAL A 151 4.15 -14.26 -23.80
C VAL A 151 4.79 -15.09 -22.69
N TRP A 152 4.02 -16.04 -22.13
CA TRP A 152 4.51 -16.90 -21.06
C TRP A 152 5.75 -17.71 -21.47
N ASP A 153 5.73 -18.34 -22.65
CA ASP A 153 6.83 -19.15 -23.14
C ASP A 153 8.11 -18.33 -23.45
N LYS A 154 7.94 -17.08 -23.90
CA LYS A 154 9.03 -16.14 -24.17
C LYS A 154 9.53 -15.39 -22.93
N THR A 155 8.82 -15.47 -21.81
CA THR A 155 9.21 -14.77 -20.59
C THR A 155 10.57 -15.28 -20.09
N HIS A 156 11.58 -14.44 -20.17
CA HIS A 156 12.91 -14.66 -19.60
C HIS A 156 12.97 -14.18 -18.16
N LYS A 157 12.32 -13.05 -17.84
CA LYS A 157 12.20 -12.54 -16.46
C LYS A 157 10.76 -12.17 -16.14
N TYR A 158 10.32 -12.59 -14.95
CA TYR A 158 9.02 -12.29 -14.35
C TYR A 158 9.27 -11.45 -13.09
N LEU A 159 9.03 -10.15 -13.19
CA LEU A 159 9.47 -9.17 -12.20
C LEU A 159 8.30 -8.35 -11.67
N PHE A 160 8.42 -7.91 -10.42
CA PHE A 160 7.65 -6.77 -9.96
C PHE A 160 8.26 -5.46 -10.49
N LEU A 161 7.49 -4.38 -10.39
CA LEU A 161 7.94 -3.04 -10.82
C LEU A 161 9.27 -2.65 -10.17
N SER A 162 9.49 -3.00 -8.90
CA SER A 162 10.76 -2.77 -8.18
C SER A 162 11.94 -3.43 -8.86
N GLY A 163 11.82 -4.72 -9.19
CA GLY A 163 12.88 -5.48 -9.89
C GLY A 163 13.11 -4.98 -11.32
N TYR A 164 12.05 -4.57 -12.03
CA TYR A 164 12.17 -3.99 -13.36
C TYR A 164 12.91 -2.64 -13.35
N LEU A 165 12.54 -1.74 -12.44
CA LEU A 165 13.21 -0.44 -12.32
C LEU A 165 14.64 -0.60 -11.79
N THR A 166 14.90 -1.56 -10.90
CA THR A 166 16.26 -1.92 -10.47
C THR A 166 17.11 -2.37 -11.66
N TYR A 167 16.55 -3.23 -12.53
CA TYR A 167 17.23 -3.64 -13.75
C TYR A 167 17.58 -2.45 -14.66
N LEU A 168 16.63 -1.54 -14.90
CA LEU A 168 16.88 -0.36 -15.72
C LEU A 168 17.89 0.61 -15.10
N LEU A 169 17.94 0.69 -13.77
CA LEU A 169 18.91 1.55 -13.06
C LEU A 169 20.31 0.96 -12.97
N THR A 170 20.43 -0.39 -12.87
CA THR A 170 21.72 -1.04 -12.54
C THR A 170 22.20 -2.08 -13.56
N GLY A 171 21.36 -2.48 -14.49
CA GLY A 171 21.61 -3.61 -15.41
C GLY A 171 21.49 -5.00 -14.76
N LYS A 172 21.03 -5.11 -13.49
CA LYS A 172 20.98 -6.36 -12.73
C LYS A 172 19.56 -6.80 -12.42
N PHE A 173 19.29 -8.10 -12.56
CA PHE A 173 18.02 -8.71 -12.13
C PHE A 173 18.06 -9.08 -10.65
N VAL A 174 18.07 -8.06 -9.81
CA VAL A 174 18.07 -8.14 -8.34
C VAL A 174 16.90 -7.35 -7.80
N ASP A 175 16.26 -7.80 -6.72
CA ASP A 175 15.18 -7.07 -6.06
C ASP A 175 15.25 -7.24 -4.54
N SER A 176 14.56 -6.37 -3.82
CA SER A 176 14.44 -6.45 -2.37
C SER A 176 13.43 -7.50 -1.93
N VAL A 177 13.74 -8.29 -0.89
CA VAL A 177 12.73 -9.14 -0.23
C VAL A 177 11.57 -8.31 0.31
N GLY A 178 11.82 -7.05 0.70
CA GLY A 178 10.82 -6.10 1.18
C GLY A 178 9.80 -5.67 0.12
N SER A 179 10.11 -5.89 -1.17
CA SER A 179 9.22 -5.58 -2.30
C SER A 179 8.39 -6.79 -2.76
N GLN A 180 8.67 -8.00 -2.23
CA GLN A 180 8.02 -9.24 -2.69
C GLN A 180 6.64 -9.43 -2.06
N VAL A 181 5.65 -8.68 -2.54
CA VAL A 181 4.25 -8.77 -2.11
C VAL A 181 3.36 -9.03 -3.31
N GLY A 182 2.75 -10.22 -3.38
CA GLY A 182 1.89 -10.65 -4.48
C GLY A 182 1.65 -12.15 -4.49
N TYR A 183 0.98 -12.64 -5.53
CA TYR A 183 0.70 -14.06 -5.74
C TYR A 183 1.88 -14.74 -6.43
N ILE A 184 2.94 -14.98 -5.67
CA ILE A 184 4.21 -15.53 -6.14
C ILE A 184 4.68 -16.67 -5.22
N PRO A 185 5.58 -17.56 -5.69
CA PRO A 185 6.11 -18.65 -4.85
C PRO A 185 7.16 -18.14 -3.85
N PHE A 186 6.75 -17.24 -2.95
CA PHE A 186 7.56 -16.62 -1.91
C PHE A 186 7.20 -17.17 -0.52
N ASP A 187 8.20 -17.56 0.25
CA ASP A 187 8.06 -17.96 1.65
C ASP A 187 8.15 -16.71 2.55
N TYR A 188 7.01 -16.13 2.87
CA TYR A 188 6.92 -14.92 3.68
C TYR A 188 7.54 -15.09 5.06
N LYS A 189 7.56 -16.31 5.62
CA LYS A 189 8.16 -16.58 6.93
C LYS A 189 9.68 -16.58 6.87
N LYS A 190 10.26 -17.08 5.79
CA LYS A 190 11.71 -17.10 5.58
C LYS A 190 12.22 -15.88 4.83
N GLN A 191 11.32 -15.09 4.25
CA GLN A 191 11.62 -13.96 3.38
C GLN A 191 12.57 -14.35 2.23
N ALA A 192 12.19 -15.41 1.52
CA ALA A 192 12.97 -15.98 0.43
C ALA A 192 12.04 -16.68 -0.58
N TRP A 193 12.55 -17.01 -1.77
CA TRP A 193 11.83 -17.91 -2.67
C TRP A 193 11.59 -19.25 -2.00
N CYS A 194 10.43 -19.83 -2.26
CA CYS A 194 10.03 -21.12 -1.69
C CYS A 194 11.01 -22.24 -2.04
N GLY A 195 11.17 -23.20 -1.13
CA GLY A 195 11.91 -24.43 -1.42
C GLY A 195 11.26 -25.23 -2.54
N LYS A 196 12.05 -26.04 -3.27
CA LYS A 196 11.61 -26.78 -4.49
C LYS A 196 10.37 -27.65 -4.29
N SER A 197 10.09 -28.15 -3.08
CA SER A 197 8.94 -29.00 -2.76
C SER A 197 7.72 -28.23 -2.21
N ASP A 198 7.77 -26.91 -2.16
CA ASP A 198 6.64 -26.10 -1.67
C ASP A 198 5.48 -26.12 -2.66
N TRP A 199 4.26 -26.20 -2.12
CA TRP A 199 3.02 -26.24 -2.90
C TRP A 199 2.80 -24.99 -3.77
N LYS A 200 3.40 -23.87 -3.39
CA LYS A 200 3.24 -22.61 -4.13
C LYS A 200 3.80 -22.68 -5.54
N TRP A 201 4.80 -23.54 -5.81
CA TRP A 201 5.27 -23.79 -7.17
C TRP A 201 4.26 -24.51 -8.06
N GLN A 202 3.35 -25.31 -7.46
CA GLN A 202 2.23 -25.90 -8.18
C GLN A 202 1.08 -24.90 -8.34
N ALA A 203 0.81 -24.11 -7.30
CA ALA A 203 -0.26 -23.12 -7.30
C ALA A 203 0.02 -21.96 -8.25
N VAL A 204 1.29 -21.53 -8.34
CA VAL A 204 1.76 -20.41 -9.16
C VAL A 204 2.98 -20.90 -9.96
N PRO A 205 2.79 -21.33 -11.20
CA PRO A 205 3.79 -22.11 -11.96
C PRO A 205 4.87 -21.20 -12.61
N VAL A 206 5.41 -20.25 -11.86
CA VAL A 206 6.55 -19.44 -12.28
C VAL A 206 7.81 -20.30 -12.27
N ARG A 207 8.64 -20.17 -13.28
CA ARG A 207 9.92 -20.87 -13.34
C ARG A 207 10.95 -20.16 -12.46
N PRO A 208 11.66 -20.87 -11.55
CA PRO A 208 12.59 -20.23 -10.61
C PRO A 208 13.66 -19.34 -11.28
N GLU A 209 14.15 -19.75 -12.47
CA GLU A 209 15.15 -19.01 -13.22
C GLU A 209 14.66 -17.68 -13.79
N THR A 210 13.34 -17.50 -13.87
CA THR A 210 12.75 -16.23 -14.34
C THR A 210 12.62 -15.19 -13.23
N LEU A 211 12.78 -15.60 -11.97
CA LEU A 211 12.69 -14.71 -10.83
C LEU A 211 14.02 -13.96 -10.60
N PRO A 212 14.01 -12.77 -9.97
CA PRO A 212 15.22 -12.04 -9.63
C PRO A 212 15.96 -12.70 -8.46
N GLU A 213 17.25 -12.40 -8.34
CA GLU A 213 17.98 -12.58 -7.09
C GLU A 213 17.39 -11.65 -6.01
N LEU A 214 17.36 -12.11 -4.76
CA LEU A 214 16.82 -11.32 -3.67
C LEU A 214 17.90 -10.91 -2.68
N VAL A 215 17.84 -9.63 -2.30
CA VAL A 215 18.62 -9.05 -1.20
C VAL A 215 17.69 -8.49 -0.12
N LYS A 216 18.21 -8.31 1.07
CA LYS A 216 17.42 -7.70 2.15
C LYS A 216 17.35 -6.17 1.98
N PRO A 217 16.33 -5.50 2.53
CA PRO A 217 16.40 -4.05 2.71
C PRO A 217 17.74 -3.66 3.34
N THR A 218 18.26 -2.51 3.00
CA THR A 218 19.62 -2.00 3.36
C THR A 218 20.79 -2.63 2.63
N GLU A 219 20.63 -3.72 1.89
CA GLU A 219 21.72 -4.31 1.09
C GLU A 219 21.81 -3.63 -0.30
N LEU A 220 22.96 -3.79 -0.94
CA LEU A 220 23.25 -3.20 -2.25
C LEU A 220 22.50 -3.95 -3.37
N LEU A 221 21.65 -3.26 -4.13
CA LEU A 221 21.06 -3.75 -5.37
C LEU A 221 22.04 -3.69 -6.55
N GLY A 222 22.82 -2.62 -6.62
CA GLY A 222 23.79 -2.39 -7.67
C GLY A 222 24.28 -0.95 -7.68
N LEU A 223 25.09 -0.62 -8.67
CA LEU A 223 25.53 0.75 -8.93
C LEU A 223 24.74 1.30 -10.12
N ILE A 224 24.43 2.58 -10.09
CA ILE A 224 23.77 3.26 -11.22
C ILE A 224 24.64 3.11 -12.47
N SER A 225 24.06 2.56 -13.54
CA SER A 225 24.77 2.34 -14.81
C SER A 225 24.97 3.64 -15.58
N ALA A 226 25.88 3.64 -16.55
CA ALA A 226 26.08 4.78 -17.45
C ALA A 226 24.80 5.13 -18.23
N GLU A 227 24.06 4.11 -18.71
CA GLU A 227 22.78 4.27 -19.43
C GLU A 227 21.71 4.92 -18.53
N ALA A 228 21.58 4.43 -17.30
CA ALA A 228 20.66 5.00 -16.32
C ALA A 228 21.05 6.43 -15.93
N SER A 229 22.35 6.70 -15.78
CA SER A 229 22.86 8.05 -15.51
C SER A 229 22.52 9.01 -16.65
N ALA A 230 22.72 8.59 -17.89
CA ALA A 230 22.37 9.40 -19.07
C ALA A 230 20.86 9.71 -19.13
N ALA A 231 20.01 8.74 -18.78
CA ALA A 231 18.56 8.88 -18.83
C ALA A 231 17.98 9.70 -17.67
N THR A 232 18.46 9.47 -16.46
CA THR A 232 17.90 10.05 -15.23
C THR A 232 18.66 11.28 -14.74
N GLY A 233 19.93 11.41 -15.09
CA GLY A 233 20.87 12.38 -14.55
C GLY A 233 21.31 12.07 -13.12
N ILE A 234 21.01 10.89 -12.58
CA ILE A 234 21.60 10.37 -11.33
C ILE A 234 23.09 10.08 -11.59
N PRO A 235 24.02 10.43 -10.69
CA PRO A 235 25.44 10.16 -10.91
C PRO A 235 25.72 8.68 -11.21
N GLU A 236 26.51 8.40 -12.25
CA GLU A 236 27.00 7.04 -12.55
C GLU A 236 27.82 6.51 -11.37
N GLY A 237 27.68 5.22 -11.08
CA GLY A 237 28.37 4.55 -9.98
C GLY A 237 27.80 4.84 -8.59
N LEU A 238 26.75 5.68 -8.47
CA LEU A 238 26.08 5.91 -7.20
C LEU A 238 25.45 4.59 -6.70
N PRO A 239 25.62 4.17 -5.42
CA PRO A 239 25.03 2.94 -4.92
C PRO A 239 23.49 3.06 -4.85
N LEU A 240 22.80 2.04 -5.39
CA LEU A 240 21.37 1.83 -5.20
C LEU A 240 21.16 0.80 -4.09
N ILE A 241 20.63 1.25 -2.97
CA ILE A 241 20.38 0.42 -1.78
C ILE A 241 18.93 -0.05 -1.79
N ALA A 242 18.74 -1.32 -1.44
CA ALA A 242 17.41 -1.93 -1.35
C ALA A 242 16.58 -1.28 -0.25
N ALA A 243 15.41 -0.77 -0.62
CA ALA A 243 14.34 -0.43 0.31
C ALA A 243 13.25 -1.53 0.25
N ALA A 244 12.08 -1.27 0.81
CA ALA A 244 10.92 -2.14 0.72
C ALA A 244 9.83 -1.52 -0.18
N ALA A 245 8.68 -2.19 -0.28
CA ALA A 245 7.51 -1.65 -0.94
C ALA A 245 6.99 -0.38 -0.23
N ASP A 246 6.25 0.45 -0.96
CA ASP A 246 5.76 1.76 -0.52
C ASP A 246 5.10 1.75 0.88
N LYS A 247 4.24 0.76 1.15
CA LYS A 247 3.58 0.63 2.46
C LYS A 247 4.54 0.27 3.59
N ALA A 248 5.53 -0.59 3.34
CA ALA A 248 6.51 -0.94 4.35
C ALA A 248 7.46 0.25 4.66
N CYS A 249 7.87 1.00 3.63
CA CYS A 249 8.63 2.24 3.79
C CYS A 249 7.80 3.33 4.49
N GLU A 250 6.49 3.46 4.17
CA GLU A 250 5.59 4.41 4.84
C GLU A 250 5.53 4.17 6.36
N VAL A 251 5.53 2.91 6.79
CA VAL A 251 5.49 2.53 8.21
C VAL A 251 6.71 3.05 8.97
N ILE A 252 7.92 2.78 8.47
CA ILE A 252 9.16 3.26 9.13
C ILE A 252 9.32 4.78 8.97
N GLY A 253 8.95 5.35 7.82
CA GLY A 253 8.97 6.79 7.58
C GLY A 253 7.99 7.57 8.46
N ALA A 254 6.90 6.92 8.91
CA ALA A 254 6.03 7.45 9.96
C ALA A 254 6.57 7.23 11.39
N GLY A 255 7.68 6.51 11.56
CA GLY A 255 8.28 6.20 12.86
C GLY A 255 7.64 5.03 13.60
N CYS A 256 6.96 4.12 12.89
CA CYS A 256 6.24 2.98 13.48
C CYS A 256 7.10 1.71 13.44
N ILE A 257 8.12 1.62 14.26
CA ILE A 257 9.01 0.45 14.35
C ILE A 257 8.70 -0.46 15.53
N GLU A 258 7.90 0.02 16.50
CA GLU A 258 7.47 -0.74 17.64
C GLU A 258 6.04 -1.27 17.46
N PRO A 259 5.70 -2.45 18.02
CA PRO A 259 4.40 -3.08 17.81
C PRO A 259 3.22 -2.40 18.53
N ASP A 260 3.48 -1.50 19.47
CA ASP A 260 2.51 -0.66 20.16
C ASP A 260 2.16 0.63 19.40
N THR A 261 2.88 0.92 18.33
CA THR A 261 2.66 2.10 17.49
C THR A 261 2.17 1.68 16.11
N ALA A 262 0.92 2.01 15.79
CA ALA A 262 0.32 1.69 14.50
C ALA A 262 0.48 2.84 13.48
N CYS A 263 0.83 2.50 12.25
CA CYS A 263 0.73 3.39 11.11
C CYS A 263 -0.64 3.22 10.45
N LEU A 264 -1.44 4.28 10.42
CA LEU A 264 -2.62 4.37 9.58
C LEU A 264 -2.27 5.09 8.29
N SER A 265 -2.46 4.44 7.16
CA SER A 265 -2.29 5.06 5.86
C SER A 265 -3.63 5.55 5.33
N PHE A 266 -3.78 6.86 5.14
CA PHE A 266 -4.94 7.50 4.54
C PHE A 266 -4.71 7.72 3.03
N GLY A 267 -4.44 6.61 2.34
CA GLY A 267 -4.23 6.56 0.89
C GLY A 267 -5.49 6.12 0.13
N THR A 268 -5.35 5.93 -1.19
CA THR A 268 -6.41 5.33 -2.04
C THR A 268 -6.97 4.06 -1.39
N THR A 269 -6.09 3.20 -0.91
CA THR A 269 -6.36 2.13 0.03
C THR A 269 -6.06 2.64 1.43
N ALA A 270 -6.95 2.45 2.39
CA ALA A 270 -6.66 2.71 3.79
C ALA A 270 -6.13 1.45 4.46
N THR A 271 -5.04 1.58 5.22
CA THR A 271 -4.45 0.44 5.92
C THR A 271 -4.11 0.78 7.37
N ILE A 272 -4.11 -0.24 8.21
CA ILE A 272 -3.44 -0.20 9.50
C ILE A 272 -2.30 -1.20 9.50
N ASN A 273 -1.12 -0.74 9.90
CA ASN A 273 0.10 -1.52 9.91
C ASN A 273 0.78 -1.43 11.28
N THR A 274 1.34 -2.55 11.73
CA THR A 274 2.24 -2.62 12.89
C THR A 274 3.45 -3.46 12.55
N THR A 275 4.61 -3.14 13.12
CA THR A 275 5.89 -3.83 12.87
C THR A 275 6.16 -4.86 13.96
N HIS A 276 6.51 -6.10 13.57
CA HIS A 276 6.73 -7.21 14.49
C HIS A 276 7.97 -8.02 14.13
N LYS A 277 8.64 -8.56 15.16
CA LYS A 277 9.78 -9.50 14.99
C LYS A 277 9.32 -10.92 14.65
N GLU A 278 8.10 -11.29 15.04
CA GLU A 278 7.54 -12.62 14.86
C GLU A 278 6.61 -12.68 13.65
N TYR A 279 6.64 -13.82 12.94
CA TYR A 279 5.70 -14.12 11.88
C TYR A 279 4.32 -14.43 12.47
N LEU A 280 3.34 -13.56 12.26
CA LEU A 280 1.98 -13.67 12.79
C LEU A 280 0.94 -13.40 11.70
N GLU A 281 0.10 -14.37 11.39
CA GLU A 281 -1.04 -14.17 10.49
C GLU A 281 -2.21 -13.58 11.28
N VAL A 282 -2.56 -12.32 11.04
CA VAL A 282 -3.74 -11.67 11.66
C VAL A 282 -5.03 -12.30 11.13
N ILE A 283 -5.05 -12.60 9.84
CA ILE A 283 -6.09 -13.37 9.18
C ILE A 283 -5.46 -14.68 8.73
N PRO A 284 -6.01 -15.84 9.11
CA PRO A 284 -5.44 -17.13 8.71
C PRO A 284 -5.23 -17.23 7.19
N LEU A 285 -4.05 -17.66 6.76
CA LEU A 285 -3.59 -17.80 5.37
C LEU A 285 -3.30 -16.48 4.63
N ILE A 286 -3.44 -15.34 5.29
CA ILE A 286 -2.90 -14.09 4.77
C ILE A 286 -1.60 -13.83 5.54
N PRO A 287 -0.45 -13.97 4.88
CA PRO A 287 0.83 -13.80 5.54
C PRO A 287 1.04 -12.34 5.93
N PRO A 288 1.77 -12.07 7.02
CA PRO A 288 2.35 -10.75 7.22
C PRO A 288 3.36 -10.49 6.11
N TYR A 289 3.43 -9.25 5.66
CA TYR A 289 4.37 -8.88 4.61
C TYR A 289 5.76 -8.58 5.19
N PRO A 290 6.84 -8.68 4.39
CA PRO A 290 8.13 -8.22 4.83
C PRO A 290 8.08 -6.73 5.19
N ALA A 291 8.65 -6.37 6.34
CA ALA A 291 8.84 -4.97 6.72
C ALA A 291 10.05 -4.36 5.98
N ALA A 292 10.19 -3.04 6.04
CA ALA A 292 11.39 -2.36 5.56
C ALA A 292 12.61 -2.67 6.46
N ILE A 293 12.39 -3.03 7.71
CA ILE A 293 13.45 -3.49 8.62
C ILE A 293 13.75 -4.96 8.31
N PRO A 294 15.00 -5.32 7.98
CA PRO A 294 15.39 -6.68 7.64
C PRO A 294 14.97 -7.72 8.68
N GLY A 295 14.31 -8.79 8.23
CA GLY A 295 13.85 -9.90 9.07
C GLY A 295 12.64 -9.60 9.94
N MET A 296 12.05 -8.40 9.86
CA MET A 296 10.80 -8.06 10.53
C MET A 296 9.60 -8.19 9.59
N TYR A 297 8.41 -8.13 10.16
CA TYR A 297 7.13 -8.33 9.48
C TYR A 297 6.20 -7.13 9.71
N SER A 298 5.49 -6.74 8.68
CA SER A 298 4.37 -5.79 8.75
C SER A 298 3.06 -6.56 8.83
N LEU A 299 2.34 -6.42 9.94
CA LEU A 299 0.97 -6.92 10.06
C LEU A 299 0.06 -5.86 9.47
N GLU A 300 -0.57 -6.17 8.36
CA GLU A 300 -1.41 -5.23 7.62
C GLU A 300 -2.87 -5.67 7.58
N ILE A 301 -3.78 -4.76 7.88
CA ILE A 301 -5.20 -4.88 7.54
C ILE A 301 -5.55 -3.75 6.58
N GLN A 302 -6.22 -4.11 5.49
CA GLN A 302 -6.43 -3.25 4.33
C GLN A 302 -7.92 -3.03 4.04
N ILE A 303 -8.28 -1.79 3.72
CA ILE A 303 -9.58 -1.38 3.18
C ILE A 303 -9.33 -0.87 1.76
N TYR A 304 -9.66 -1.68 0.76
CA TYR A 304 -9.27 -1.46 -0.64
C TYR A 304 -9.72 -0.11 -1.22
N ARG A 305 -10.91 0.35 -0.89
CA ARG A 305 -11.43 1.68 -1.28
C ARG A 305 -11.48 2.59 -0.06
N GLY A 306 -10.30 2.90 0.49
CA GLY A 306 -10.13 3.74 1.66
C GLY A 306 -10.43 5.21 1.36
N TYR A 307 -9.44 6.07 1.42
CA TYR A 307 -9.61 7.50 1.11
C TYR A 307 -9.87 7.79 -0.37
N TRP A 308 -9.86 6.79 -1.25
CA TRP A 308 -10.49 6.87 -2.55
C TRP A 308 -11.95 7.35 -2.46
N MET A 309 -12.66 7.02 -1.38
CA MET A 309 -14.03 7.46 -1.14
C MET A 309 -14.15 8.98 -1.04
N VAL A 310 -13.10 9.67 -0.58
CA VAL A 310 -13.06 11.15 -0.56
C VAL A 310 -13.07 11.69 -2.00
N SER A 311 -12.26 11.12 -2.90
CA SER A 311 -12.26 11.49 -4.32
C SER A 311 -13.58 11.13 -5.00
N TRP A 312 -14.18 9.99 -4.63
CA TRP A 312 -15.52 9.62 -5.10
C TRP A 312 -16.58 10.61 -4.61
N PHE A 313 -16.59 10.95 -3.32
CA PHE A 313 -17.53 11.94 -2.78
C PHE A 313 -17.35 13.31 -3.44
N LYS A 314 -16.12 13.75 -3.67
CA LYS A 314 -15.81 15.00 -4.39
C LYS A 314 -16.46 15.01 -5.76
N ARG A 315 -16.29 13.95 -6.55
CA ARG A 315 -16.82 13.84 -7.91
C ARG A 315 -18.35 13.77 -7.94
N GLU A 316 -18.97 13.00 -7.05
CA GLU A 316 -20.42 12.73 -7.09
C GLU A 316 -21.24 13.80 -6.33
N PHE A 317 -20.69 14.42 -5.29
CA PHE A 317 -21.40 15.27 -4.34
C PHE A 317 -20.69 16.61 -4.04
N GLY A 318 -19.46 16.81 -4.53
CA GLY A 318 -18.59 17.92 -4.11
C GLY A 318 -18.65 19.19 -4.96
N MET A 319 -19.59 19.33 -5.88
CA MET A 319 -19.67 20.48 -6.81
C MET A 319 -19.70 21.84 -6.09
N ASN A 320 -20.35 21.94 -4.94
CA ASN A 320 -20.41 23.20 -4.17
C ASN A 320 -19.04 23.56 -3.61
N GLU A 321 -18.31 22.57 -3.05
CA GLU A 321 -16.96 22.78 -2.50
C GLU A 321 -15.96 23.04 -3.61
N GLU A 322 -16.09 22.45 -4.77
CA GLU A 322 -15.25 22.75 -5.93
C GLU A 322 -15.41 24.20 -6.38
N ARG A 323 -16.66 24.67 -6.49
CA ARG A 323 -16.95 26.07 -6.82
C ARG A 323 -16.39 27.04 -5.74
N LEU A 324 -16.67 26.74 -4.46
CA LEU A 324 -16.19 27.58 -3.35
C LEU A 324 -14.66 27.57 -3.26
N ALA A 325 -14.01 26.45 -3.51
CA ALA A 325 -12.56 26.33 -3.52
C ALA A 325 -11.94 27.20 -4.61
N GLN A 326 -12.52 27.21 -5.81
CA GLN A 326 -12.10 28.10 -6.90
C GLN A 326 -12.26 29.57 -6.51
N GLU A 327 -13.41 29.96 -5.91
CA GLU A 327 -13.66 31.32 -5.46
C GLU A 327 -12.71 31.79 -4.35
N ARG A 328 -12.32 30.87 -3.43
CA ARG A 328 -11.44 31.15 -2.28
C ARG A 328 -9.95 30.95 -2.58
N GLY A 329 -9.60 30.33 -3.72
CA GLY A 329 -8.21 30.00 -4.08
C GLY A 329 -7.57 28.94 -3.16
N VAL A 330 -8.38 28.01 -2.65
CA VAL A 330 -7.95 26.90 -1.78
C VAL A 330 -8.21 25.53 -2.45
N LYS A 331 -7.71 24.45 -1.88
CA LYS A 331 -8.05 23.10 -2.37
C LYS A 331 -9.46 22.73 -1.94
N THR A 332 -10.16 21.93 -2.76
CA THR A 332 -11.50 21.46 -2.44
C THR A 332 -11.51 20.62 -1.15
N GLU A 333 -10.47 19.86 -0.93
CA GLU A 333 -10.31 18.99 0.24
C GLU A 333 -10.21 19.78 1.56
N ASP A 334 -9.70 21.00 1.53
CA ASP A 334 -9.63 21.88 2.72
C ASP A 334 -11.03 22.25 3.21
N LEU A 335 -12.02 22.34 2.30
CA LEU A 335 -13.42 22.61 2.64
C LEU A 335 -14.17 21.37 3.19
N PHE A 336 -13.64 20.18 2.98
CA PHE A 336 -14.25 18.96 3.51
C PHE A 336 -14.08 18.86 5.04
N ASP A 337 -13.06 19.48 5.62
CA ASP A 337 -12.95 19.60 7.08
C ASP A 337 -14.11 20.43 7.66
N GLU A 338 -14.59 21.45 6.93
CA GLU A 338 -15.78 22.22 7.32
C GLU A 338 -17.02 21.35 7.36
N LEU A 339 -17.18 20.39 6.40
CA LEU A 339 -18.30 19.44 6.40
C LEU A 339 -18.28 18.53 7.62
N ILE A 340 -17.11 17.98 7.98
CA ILE A 340 -16.95 17.14 9.18
C ILE A 340 -17.32 17.93 10.42
N ASN A 341 -16.79 19.15 10.56
CA ASN A 341 -16.96 19.97 11.77
C ASN A 341 -18.36 20.58 11.91
N SER A 342 -19.14 20.64 10.82
CA SER A 342 -20.49 21.22 10.83
C SER A 342 -21.57 20.30 11.44
N VAL A 343 -21.24 19.03 11.69
CA VAL A 343 -22.21 18.03 12.19
C VAL A 343 -21.64 17.32 13.42
N PRO A 344 -22.51 16.83 14.34
CA PRO A 344 -22.05 16.22 15.59
C PRO A 344 -21.40 14.86 15.37
N ALA A 345 -20.62 14.43 16.36
CA ALA A 345 -20.03 13.09 16.41
C ALA A 345 -21.11 12.01 16.33
N GLY A 346 -20.81 10.92 15.57
CA GLY A 346 -21.73 9.82 15.34
C GLY A 346 -22.81 10.13 14.32
N SER A 347 -22.75 11.28 13.62
CA SER A 347 -23.59 11.67 12.49
C SER A 347 -25.09 11.44 12.74
N LEU A 348 -25.56 11.65 13.98
CA LEU A 348 -26.95 11.35 14.44
C LEU A 348 -27.41 9.92 14.11
N GLY A 349 -26.48 8.95 14.12
CA GLY A 349 -26.79 7.54 13.88
C GLY A 349 -26.70 7.11 12.41
N LEU A 350 -26.32 8.00 11.51
CA LEU A 350 -25.99 7.60 10.14
C LEU A 350 -24.68 6.85 10.15
N MET A 351 -24.69 5.58 9.78
CA MET A 351 -23.50 4.71 9.80
C MET A 351 -23.20 4.15 8.43
N LEU A 352 -21.92 4.21 8.05
CA LEU A 352 -21.42 3.69 6.78
C LEU A 352 -20.46 2.54 7.03
N GLN A 353 -20.60 1.47 6.25
CA GLN A 353 -19.67 0.35 6.17
C GLN A 353 -18.87 0.42 4.85
N PRO A 354 -17.54 0.62 4.87
CA PRO A 354 -16.77 1.06 3.70
C PRO A 354 -16.30 -0.11 2.80
N TYR A 355 -17.15 -1.10 2.54
CA TYR A 355 -16.78 -2.28 1.73
C TYR A 355 -17.16 -2.11 0.26
N TRP A 356 -16.72 -1.00 -0.36
CA TRP A 356 -16.94 -0.72 -1.80
C TRP A 356 -16.23 -1.70 -2.74
N SER A 357 -15.14 -2.31 -2.28
CA SER A 357 -14.53 -3.46 -2.92
C SER A 357 -14.60 -4.66 -2.01
N PRO A 358 -14.88 -5.85 -2.56
CA PRO A 358 -14.89 -7.08 -1.79
C PRO A 358 -13.56 -7.36 -1.11
N GLY A 359 -13.61 -8.16 -0.05
CA GLY A 359 -12.44 -8.69 0.63
C GLY A 359 -12.30 -10.19 0.42
N LEU A 360 -11.28 -10.78 1.06
CA LEU A 360 -11.01 -12.22 0.95
C LEU A 360 -11.84 -13.07 1.92
N LYS A 361 -12.08 -12.56 3.12
CA LYS A 361 -12.71 -13.34 4.21
C LYS A 361 -13.65 -12.55 5.10
N GLN A 362 -13.19 -11.42 5.59
CA GLN A 362 -13.96 -10.51 6.44
C GLN A 362 -13.44 -9.08 6.20
N PRO A 363 -14.13 -8.34 5.31
CA PRO A 363 -15.30 -8.75 4.51
C PRO A 363 -14.96 -9.84 3.51
N GLY A 364 -15.96 -10.65 3.13
CA GLY A 364 -15.86 -11.67 2.09
C GLY A 364 -16.05 -11.12 0.68
N PRO A 365 -16.00 -12.00 -0.34
CA PRO A 365 -16.18 -11.61 -1.75
C PRO A 365 -17.58 -11.08 -2.06
N GLU A 366 -18.58 -11.44 -1.26
CA GLU A 366 -19.98 -10.96 -1.39
C GLU A 366 -20.17 -9.53 -0.89
N ALA A 367 -19.22 -8.98 -0.11
CA ALA A 367 -19.39 -7.73 0.60
C ALA A 367 -19.61 -6.53 -0.33
N LYS A 368 -20.47 -5.63 0.13
CA LYS A 368 -20.79 -4.34 -0.52
C LYS A 368 -20.69 -3.22 0.51
N GLY A 369 -20.48 -1.98 0.04
CA GLY A 369 -20.68 -0.80 0.87
C GLY A 369 -22.15 -0.69 1.29
N ALA A 370 -22.37 -0.28 2.53
CA ALA A 370 -23.72 -0.08 3.06
C ALA A 370 -23.81 1.17 3.91
N VAL A 371 -24.95 1.83 3.87
CA VAL A 371 -25.30 2.96 4.74
C VAL A 371 -26.64 2.67 5.40
N ILE A 372 -26.71 2.82 6.72
CA ILE A 372 -27.94 2.67 7.49
C ILE A 372 -28.19 3.91 8.34
N GLY A 373 -29.46 4.15 8.68
CA GLY A 373 -29.84 5.19 9.64
C GLY A 373 -30.25 6.53 9.02
N PHE A 374 -30.49 6.61 7.71
CA PHE A 374 -31.01 7.84 7.10
C PHE A 374 -32.36 8.27 7.70
N GLY A 375 -32.49 9.54 7.99
CA GLY A 375 -33.72 10.25 8.31
C GLY A 375 -33.72 11.62 7.64
N ASP A 376 -34.77 12.40 7.81
CA ASP A 376 -34.96 13.71 7.19
C ASP A 376 -33.96 14.78 7.59
N VAL A 377 -33.30 14.61 8.72
CA VAL A 377 -32.25 15.51 9.22
C VAL A 377 -30.91 15.31 8.53
N HIS A 378 -30.69 14.18 7.87
CA HIS A 378 -29.40 13.84 7.29
C HIS A 378 -29.22 14.51 5.93
N THR A 379 -28.29 15.45 5.92
CA THR A 379 -27.87 16.16 4.71
C THR A 379 -26.49 15.66 4.26
N ARG A 380 -25.97 16.21 3.16
CA ARG A 380 -24.67 15.86 2.60
C ARG A 380 -23.48 15.92 3.57
N PRO A 381 -23.34 16.91 4.48
CA PRO A 381 -22.31 16.92 5.51
C PRO A 381 -22.36 15.70 6.44
N TYR A 382 -23.55 15.25 6.86
CA TYR A 382 -23.71 14.04 7.65
C TYR A 382 -23.23 12.80 6.91
N PHE A 383 -23.54 12.71 5.62
CA PHE A 383 -23.08 11.59 4.79
C PHE A 383 -21.56 11.58 4.66
N TYR A 384 -20.93 12.73 4.40
CA TYR A 384 -19.47 12.83 4.34
C TYR A 384 -18.81 12.43 5.67
N ARG A 385 -19.30 12.98 6.80
CA ARG A 385 -18.77 12.62 8.11
C ARG A 385 -18.95 11.13 8.40
N SER A 386 -20.13 10.55 8.14
CA SER A 386 -20.38 9.12 8.35
C SER A 386 -19.46 8.23 7.51
N MET A 387 -19.01 8.71 6.36
CA MET A 387 -18.04 8.03 5.50
C MET A 387 -16.66 7.98 6.16
N ILE A 388 -16.16 9.10 6.72
CA ILE A 388 -14.88 9.15 7.42
C ILE A 388 -14.96 8.37 8.75
N GLU A 389 -16.10 8.44 9.47
CA GLU A 389 -16.36 7.62 10.65
C GLU A 389 -16.33 6.12 10.31
N GLY A 390 -16.95 5.70 9.21
CA GLY A 390 -16.96 4.33 8.72
C GLY A 390 -15.57 3.79 8.38
N LEU A 391 -14.74 4.59 7.71
CA LEU A 391 -13.34 4.26 7.45
C LEU A 391 -12.55 4.08 8.76
N SER A 392 -12.73 4.99 9.71
CA SER A 392 -12.04 4.91 11.01
C SER A 392 -12.51 3.72 11.85
N TYR A 393 -13.80 3.35 11.80
CA TYR A 393 -14.30 2.12 12.43
C TYR A 393 -13.68 0.86 11.81
N ALA A 394 -13.57 0.81 10.48
CA ALA A 394 -12.96 -0.33 9.81
C ALA A 394 -11.47 -0.48 10.16
N LEU A 395 -10.74 0.63 10.24
CA LEU A 395 -9.33 0.63 10.69
C LEU A 395 -9.23 0.21 12.17
N ARG A 396 -10.13 0.67 13.04
CA ARG A 396 -10.20 0.24 14.45
C ARG A 396 -10.48 -1.25 14.57
N GLU A 397 -11.37 -1.80 13.76
CA GLU A 397 -11.60 -3.25 13.71
C GLU A 397 -10.34 -4.01 13.30
N GLY A 398 -9.56 -3.46 12.36
CA GLY A 398 -8.24 -3.97 12.00
C GLY A 398 -7.28 -3.95 13.20
N ALA A 399 -7.20 -2.84 13.94
CA ALA A 399 -6.40 -2.73 15.16
C ALA A 399 -6.78 -3.77 16.21
N ASP A 400 -8.08 -3.95 16.45
CA ASP A 400 -8.58 -4.92 17.43
C ASP A 400 -8.23 -6.37 17.03
N ARG A 401 -8.23 -6.68 15.74
CA ARG A 401 -7.80 -7.99 15.23
C ARG A 401 -6.30 -8.19 15.43
N THR A 402 -5.50 -7.18 15.12
CA THR A 402 -4.04 -7.19 15.32
C THR A 402 -3.71 -7.35 16.80
N ASN A 403 -4.31 -6.55 17.70
CA ASN A 403 -4.11 -6.64 19.16
C ASN A 403 -4.41 -8.04 19.70
N ARG A 404 -5.54 -8.64 19.28
CA ARG A 404 -5.91 -10.00 19.71
C ARG A 404 -4.93 -11.06 19.24
N ARG A 405 -4.40 -10.91 18.01
CA ARG A 405 -3.52 -11.92 17.42
C ARG A 405 -2.08 -11.79 17.92
N SER A 406 -1.56 -10.57 18.00
CA SER A 406 -0.20 -10.30 18.50
C SER A 406 -0.10 -10.37 20.03
N ARG A 407 -1.22 -10.26 20.75
CA ARG A 407 -1.28 -10.08 22.20
C ARG A 407 -0.54 -8.82 22.68
N GLN A 408 -0.33 -7.88 21.79
CA GLN A 408 0.26 -6.57 22.06
C GLN A 408 -0.80 -5.51 21.79
N LYS A 409 -0.87 -4.51 22.66
CA LYS A 409 -1.84 -3.44 22.55
C LYS A 409 -1.23 -2.27 21.80
N ILE A 410 -1.94 -1.79 20.79
CA ILE A 410 -1.61 -0.52 20.13
C ILE A 410 -1.98 0.60 21.11
N GLU A 411 -1.04 1.49 21.40
CA GLU A 411 -1.17 2.60 22.34
C GLU A 411 -1.11 3.97 21.66
N THR A 412 -0.46 4.05 20.50
CA THR A 412 -0.35 5.28 19.70
C THR A 412 -0.58 5.03 18.24
N ILE A 413 -1.03 6.08 17.55
CA ILE A 413 -1.31 6.04 16.12
C ILE A 413 -0.50 7.12 15.40
N ARG A 414 0.14 6.76 14.30
CA ARG A 414 0.73 7.67 13.34
C ARG A 414 -0.10 7.64 12.07
N VAL A 415 -0.53 8.80 11.59
CA VAL A 415 -1.38 8.90 10.39
C VAL A 415 -0.56 9.45 9.24
N ALA A 416 -0.37 8.64 8.20
CA ALA A 416 0.37 8.96 6.98
C ALA A 416 -0.54 8.95 5.75
N GLY A 417 0.02 9.25 4.58
CA GLY A 417 -0.70 9.32 3.31
C GLY A 417 -1.41 10.66 3.09
N GLY A 418 -1.91 10.88 1.87
CA GLY A 418 -2.49 12.17 1.45
C GLY A 418 -3.68 12.65 2.29
N GLY A 419 -4.53 11.73 2.76
CA GLY A 419 -5.68 12.06 3.61
C GLY A 419 -5.31 12.53 5.02
N SER A 420 -4.06 12.32 5.47
CA SER A 420 -3.58 12.82 6.76
C SER A 420 -3.48 14.36 6.81
N ALA A 421 -3.57 15.04 5.68
CA ALA A 421 -3.64 16.49 5.62
C ALA A 421 -4.92 17.06 6.27
N SER A 422 -6.03 16.28 6.30
CA SER A 422 -7.28 16.66 6.97
C SER A 422 -7.15 16.55 8.49
N SER A 423 -7.08 17.68 9.19
CA SER A 423 -7.03 17.70 10.66
C SER A 423 -8.32 17.16 11.28
N ALA A 424 -9.48 17.44 10.65
CA ALA A 424 -10.76 16.93 11.12
C ALA A 424 -10.84 15.39 11.02
N ALA A 425 -10.31 14.78 9.96
CA ALA A 425 -10.28 13.33 9.81
C ALA A 425 -9.32 12.67 10.82
N VAL A 426 -8.15 13.28 11.10
CA VAL A 426 -7.20 12.76 12.10
C VAL A 426 -7.78 12.88 13.51
N GLN A 427 -8.40 14.01 13.88
CA GLN A 427 -9.07 14.19 15.16
C GLN A 427 -10.21 13.17 15.36
N LEU A 428 -11.05 13.01 14.34
CA LEU A 428 -12.14 12.03 14.35
C LEU A 428 -11.60 10.60 14.56
N THR A 429 -10.48 10.29 13.95
CA THR A 429 -9.82 8.98 14.13
C THR A 429 -9.30 8.81 15.55
N ALA A 430 -8.66 9.83 16.14
CA ALA A 430 -8.25 9.82 17.53
C ALA A 430 -9.45 9.57 18.47
N ASP A 431 -10.57 10.26 18.22
CA ASP A 431 -11.80 10.10 18.99
C ASP A 431 -12.37 8.68 18.87
N ILE A 432 -12.42 8.12 17.67
CA ILE A 432 -12.94 6.75 17.43
C ILE A 432 -12.06 5.70 18.08
N PHE A 433 -10.75 5.82 17.98
CA PHE A 433 -9.82 4.86 18.58
C PHE A 433 -9.70 5.03 20.10
N GLY A 434 -9.89 6.24 20.60
CA GLY A 434 -9.61 6.60 22.00
C GLY A 434 -8.12 6.60 22.30
N LEU A 435 -7.30 6.90 21.28
CA LEU A 435 -5.85 6.92 21.33
C LEU A 435 -5.33 8.21 20.70
N PRO A 436 -4.17 8.73 21.17
CA PRO A 436 -3.51 9.86 20.51
C PRO A 436 -3.18 9.48 19.05
N ALA A 437 -3.55 10.37 18.12
CA ALA A 437 -3.21 10.24 16.71
C ALA A 437 -2.26 11.36 16.30
N SER A 438 -1.11 11.00 15.74
CA SER A 438 -0.06 11.96 15.40
C SER A 438 0.22 11.97 13.91
N ARG A 439 0.55 13.16 13.39
CA ARG A 439 0.97 13.36 12.02
C ARG A 439 2.50 13.44 11.96
N PRO A 440 3.19 12.70 11.07
CA PRO A 440 4.63 12.88 10.86
C PRO A 440 4.92 14.25 10.23
N HIS A 441 6.14 14.76 10.42
CA HIS A 441 6.55 16.07 9.92
C HIS A 441 6.70 16.12 8.39
N VAL A 442 6.84 14.96 7.74
CA VAL A 442 6.92 14.82 6.28
C VAL A 442 5.74 13.99 5.80
N ILE A 443 4.99 14.52 4.85
CA ILE A 443 3.86 13.79 4.22
C ILE A 443 4.39 12.65 3.34
N GLU A 444 5.59 12.79 2.78
CA GLU A 444 6.25 11.80 1.91
C GLU A 444 6.88 10.67 2.74
N ALA A 445 6.08 10.03 3.59
CA ALA A 445 6.56 9.02 4.53
C ALA A 445 7.19 7.79 3.82
N SER A 446 6.63 7.35 2.67
CA SER A 446 7.22 6.25 1.89
C SER A 446 8.64 6.58 1.41
N GLY A 447 8.84 7.79 0.88
CA GLY A 447 10.15 8.25 0.45
C GLY A 447 11.13 8.41 1.62
N LEU A 448 10.66 8.92 2.77
CA LEU A 448 11.48 9.04 3.97
C LEU A 448 11.91 7.66 4.49
N GLY A 449 11.01 6.68 4.48
CA GLY A 449 11.35 5.30 4.85
C GLY A 449 12.40 4.69 3.92
N ALA A 450 12.27 4.89 2.61
CA ALA A 450 13.28 4.45 1.66
C ALA A 450 14.64 5.15 1.88
N ALA A 451 14.63 6.44 2.26
CA ALA A 451 15.85 7.16 2.65
C ALA A 451 16.45 6.62 3.96
N MET A 452 15.65 6.11 4.89
CA MET A 452 16.15 5.44 6.10
C MET A 452 16.84 4.10 5.77
N ASP A 453 16.24 3.27 4.89
CA ASP A 453 16.89 2.05 4.40
C ASP A 453 18.25 2.37 3.77
N LEU A 454 18.32 3.45 2.98
CA LEU A 454 19.55 3.93 2.39
C LEU A 454 20.56 4.37 3.44
N ALA A 455 20.14 5.17 4.42
CA ALA A 455 21.02 5.70 5.47
C ALA A 455 21.61 4.59 6.36
N VAL A 456 20.80 3.61 6.73
CA VAL A 456 21.24 2.43 7.50
C VAL A 456 22.15 1.54 6.65
N GLY A 457 21.78 1.31 5.38
CA GLY A 457 22.57 0.50 4.44
C GLY A 457 23.97 1.05 4.18
N LEU A 458 24.11 2.37 4.12
CA LEU A 458 25.41 3.05 4.00
C LEU A 458 26.11 3.31 5.36
N ARG A 459 25.51 2.87 6.47
CA ARG A 459 26.03 3.07 7.84
C ARG A 459 26.15 4.54 8.27
N LEU A 460 25.31 5.40 7.70
CA LEU A 460 25.19 6.81 8.08
C LEU A 460 24.35 6.95 9.37
N HIS A 461 23.46 5.98 9.60
CA HIS A 461 22.85 5.68 10.89
C HIS A 461 23.24 4.24 11.28
N PRO A 462 23.53 3.97 12.55
CA PRO A 462 23.98 2.64 12.98
C PRO A 462 22.91 1.56 12.89
N ASP A 463 21.63 1.96 13.07
CA ASP A 463 20.47 1.09 13.10
C ASP A 463 19.18 1.88 12.81
N PHE A 464 18.05 1.16 12.68
CA PHE A 464 16.74 1.78 12.43
C PHE A 464 16.21 2.58 13.61
N GLU A 465 16.53 2.21 14.85
CA GLU A 465 16.13 2.96 16.03
C GLU A 465 16.72 4.37 16.01
N SER A 466 18.02 4.46 15.68
CA SER A 466 18.72 5.74 15.50
C SER A 466 18.18 6.52 14.30
N ALA A 467 17.97 5.84 13.15
CA ALA A 467 17.44 6.48 11.95
C ALA A 467 16.04 7.07 12.22
N VAL A 468 15.15 6.31 12.83
CA VAL A 468 13.79 6.78 13.19
C VAL A 468 13.86 7.94 14.18
N ARG A 469 14.65 7.83 15.25
CA ARG A 469 14.80 8.89 16.26
C ARG A 469 15.28 10.20 15.65
N ASP A 470 16.24 10.14 14.73
CA ASP A 470 16.93 11.32 14.20
C ASP A 470 16.24 11.87 12.92
N MET A 471 15.60 10.99 12.12
CA MET A 471 14.99 11.37 10.84
C MET A 471 13.47 11.55 10.91
N THR A 472 12.79 11.12 11.99
CA THR A 472 11.34 11.34 12.15
C THR A 472 11.02 12.31 13.27
N ARG A 473 9.95 13.07 13.10
CA ARG A 473 9.39 13.96 14.11
C ARG A 473 7.87 13.96 13.99
N VAL A 474 7.20 14.17 15.11
CA VAL A 474 5.76 14.47 15.11
C VAL A 474 5.57 15.96 14.84
N SER A 475 4.76 16.31 13.86
CA SER A 475 4.40 17.70 13.58
C SER A 475 3.22 18.15 14.43
N GLU A 476 2.26 17.27 14.66
CA GLU A 476 1.02 17.56 15.39
C GLU A 476 0.47 16.29 16.03
N THR A 477 -0.11 16.41 17.20
CA THR A 477 -0.79 15.31 17.92
C THR A 477 -2.21 15.73 18.25
N PHE A 478 -3.15 14.85 17.97
CA PHE A 478 -4.58 14.99 18.23
C PHE A 478 -4.95 14.07 19.37
N GLU A 479 -5.23 14.66 20.51
CA GLU A 479 -5.70 13.92 21.67
C GLU A 479 -7.18 13.55 21.52
N PRO A 480 -7.61 12.33 21.92
CA PRO A 480 -8.99 11.92 21.80
C PRO A 480 -9.91 12.75 22.70
N ASN A 481 -11.02 13.22 22.16
CA ASN A 481 -12.11 13.77 22.96
C ASN A 481 -12.86 12.60 23.64
N LEU A 482 -12.80 12.54 24.96
CA LEU A 482 -13.32 11.41 25.74
C LEU A 482 -14.86 11.28 25.68
N GLU A 483 -15.60 12.37 25.50
CA GLU A 483 -17.06 12.33 25.32
C GLU A 483 -17.41 11.74 23.96
N ASN A 484 -16.76 12.21 22.89
CA ASN A 484 -16.90 11.64 21.57
C ASN A 484 -16.50 10.17 21.56
N HIS A 485 -15.36 9.83 22.20
CA HIS A 485 -14.90 8.44 22.29
C HIS A 485 -15.94 7.54 22.94
N LYS A 486 -16.58 7.97 24.02
CA LYS A 486 -17.63 7.20 24.69
C LYS A 486 -18.79 6.91 23.74
N LEU A 487 -19.26 7.91 23.00
CA LEU A 487 -20.31 7.75 21.99
C LEU A 487 -19.87 6.81 20.86
N TYR A 488 -18.68 7.04 20.29
CA TYR A 488 -18.16 6.19 19.23
C TYR A 488 -17.95 4.75 19.66
N ASN A 489 -17.53 4.52 20.91
CA ASN A 489 -17.34 3.18 21.45
C ASN A 489 -18.68 2.41 21.55
N GLU A 490 -19.77 3.07 21.99
CA GLU A 490 -21.11 2.49 21.98
C GLU A 490 -21.57 2.15 20.54
N LEU A 491 -21.44 3.07 19.59
CA LEU A 491 -21.79 2.87 18.19
C LEU A 491 -20.97 1.73 17.57
N TYR A 492 -19.67 1.68 17.84
CA TYR A 492 -18.77 0.64 17.35
C TYR A 492 -19.18 -0.76 17.82
N HIS A 493 -19.29 -0.96 19.15
CA HIS A 493 -19.54 -2.28 19.71
C HIS A 493 -21.01 -2.75 19.52
N ARG A 494 -21.97 -1.84 19.62
CA ARG A 494 -23.38 -2.20 19.60
C ARG A 494 -23.97 -2.24 18.20
N VAL A 495 -23.41 -1.51 17.25
CA VAL A 495 -23.94 -1.39 15.90
C VAL A 495 -22.92 -1.83 14.85
N TYR A 496 -21.79 -1.10 14.69
CA TYR A 496 -20.86 -1.29 13.59
C TYR A 496 -20.35 -2.73 13.45
N LEU A 497 -19.83 -3.32 14.52
CA LEU A 497 -19.30 -4.70 14.52
C LEU A 497 -20.37 -5.77 14.17
N LYS A 498 -21.65 -5.42 14.22
CA LYS A 498 -22.74 -6.35 13.89
C LYS A 498 -23.26 -6.17 12.47
N MET A 499 -22.96 -5.03 11.82
CA MET A 499 -23.52 -4.70 10.50
C MET A 499 -23.18 -5.77 9.47
N TYR A 500 -21.91 -6.08 9.26
CA TYR A 500 -21.50 -7.02 8.23
C TYR A 500 -22.19 -8.39 8.38
N LYS A 501 -22.17 -8.96 9.58
CA LYS A 501 -22.81 -10.25 9.83
C LYS A 501 -24.32 -10.24 9.54
N ARG A 502 -25.00 -9.13 9.80
CA ARG A 502 -26.45 -8.99 9.57
C ARG A 502 -26.79 -8.68 8.11
N LEU A 503 -25.92 -7.97 7.40
CA LEU A 503 -26.13 -7.58 6.02
C LEU A 503 -25.65 -8.65 5.02
N ARG A 504 -24.73 -9.52 5.43
CA ARG A 504 -24.14 -10.56 4.58
C ARG A 504 -25.18 -11.41 3.83
N PRO A 505 -26.25 -11.95 4.45
CA PRO A 505 -27.26 -12.71 3.71
C PRO A 505 -27.92 -11.90 2.59
N LEU A 506 -28.09 -10.58 2.81
CA LEU A 506 -28.64 -9.68 1.78
C LEU A 506 -27.63 -9.42 0.66
N TYR A 507 -26.34 -9.40 0.97
CA TYR A 507 -25.29 -9.28 -0.06
C TYR A 507 -25.24 -10.52 -0.95
N ASP A 508 -25.37 -11.72 -0.35
CA ASP A 508 -25.43 -12.99 -1.08
C ASP A 508 -26.64 -12.99 -2.06
N GLU A 509 -27.82 -12.63 -1.60
CA GLU A 509 -29.04 -12.49 -2.42
C GLU A 509 -28.87 -11.43 -3.54
N LEU A 510 -28.30 -10.26 -3.20
CA LEU A 510 -28.05 -9.21 -4.20
C LEU A 510 -27.07 -9.67 -5.28
N ALA A 511 -26.03 -10.42 -4.92
CA ALA A 511 -25.08 -10.96 -5.88
C ALA A 511 -25.74 -12.00 -6.78
N GLU A 512 -26.57 -12.89 -6.24
CA GLU A 512 -27.33 -13.89 -6.99
C GLU A 512 -28.29 -13.23 -8.00
N ILE A 513 -29.05 -12.21 -7.57
CA ILE A 513 -30.05 -11.56 -8.43
C ILE A 513 -29.39 -10.68 -9.50
N THR A 514 -28.36 -9.93 -9.15
CA THR A 514 -27.77 -8.89 -10.02
C THR A 514 -26.50 -9.34 -10.76
N GLY A 515 -25.89 -10.48 -10.37
CA GLY A 515 -24.59 -10.91 -10.85
C GLY A 515 -23.43 -9.99 -10.45
N TYR A 516 -23.62 -9.14 -9.40
CA TYR A 516 -22.60 -8.17 -8.97
C TYR A 516 -22.48 -8.12 -7.43
N PRO A 517 -21.23 -8.20 -6.87
CA PRO A 517 -20.00 -8.54 -7.61
C PRO A 517 -20.05 -9.97 -8.17
N ALA A 518 -19.32 -10.23 -9.24
CA ALA A 518 -19.17 -11.59 -9.73
C ALA A 518 -18.48 -12.42 -8.64
N LEU A 519 -19.07 -13.55 -8.28
CA LEU A 519 -18.58 -14.45 -7.23
C LEU A 519 -17.78 -15.64 -7.80
N ASP A 520 -17.64 -15.72 -9.13
CA ASP A 520 -17.00 -16.81 -9.88
C ASP A 520 -15.49 -16.65 -9.96
#